data_f812f09d793c5651f8cba5491c66542d
#
_entry.id   f812f09d793c5651f8cba5491c66542d
#
_cell.length_a   1.000
_cell.length_b   1.000
_cell.length_c   1.000
_cell.angle_alpha   90.00
_cell.angle_beta   90.00
_cell.angle_gamma   90.00
#
_symmetry.space_group_name_H-M   'P 1'
#
loop_
_entity.id
_entity.type
_entity.pdbx_description
1 polymer ?
#
loop_
_entity_poly.entity_id
_entity_poly.type
_entity_poly.pdbx_seq_one_letter_code
_entity_poly.pdbx_strand_id
1 'polypeptide(L)'
;MRRLARAGLIGCALWAMSWGGAPARAQEVPPPVIIIVDVQQILRDSLVAKNVQTQMTQRTDRYSKEVSDQENELRRTQDELERQRTVLSADVFNTKMRDFQQRYDALDHGVQATRQALQQAYNDAMTKVENTALQIIADLAAERKANLVVTKAAVLFTAQGLDITQEVIHRLDEKLPSVQLAVPQDAGAGLNKP
;
A
#
# COMPACT_ATOMS: atom_id res chain seq x y z
N MET A 1 29.69 90.09 -55.61
CA MET A 1 30.10 88.95 -56.43
C MET A 1 29.79 87.70 -55.59
N ARG A 2 28.81 86.93 -56.03
CA ARG A 2 28.85 85.50 -56.33
C ARG A 2 29.43 84.63 -55.23
N ARG A 3 28.83 83.57 -54.66
CA ARG A 3 27.94 82.49 -55.12
C ARG A 3 27.46 81.71 -53.89
N LEU A 4 26.21 81.31 -53.74
CA LEU A 4 25.68 79.94 -53.91
C LEU A 4 26.50 78.86 -53.21
N ALA A 5 26.01 77.98 -52.38
CA ALA A 5 24.92 77.06 -52.57
C ALA A 5 24.81 76.01 -51.42
N ARG A 6 23.67 75.46 -51.28
CA ARG A 6 23.27 74.06 -50.96
C ARG A 6 23.47 73.55 -49.54
N ALA A 7 22.43 73.39 -48.76
CA ALA A 7 21.47 72.35 -48.81
C ALA A 7 22.05 70.98 -48.32
N GLY A 8 21.62 70.53 -47.16
CA GLY A 8 21.90 69.20 -46.59
C GLY A 8 20.94 68.91 -45.46
N LEU A 9 19.69 68.59 -45.80
CA LEU A 9 18.73 68.00 -44.92
C LEU A 9 19.17 66.53 -44.62
N ILE A 10 19.55 66.21 -43.40
CA ILE A 10 19.69 64.87 -42.90
C ILE A 10 18.50 64.59 -41.96
N GLY A 11 17.52 63.88 -42.52
CA GLY A 11 16.38 63.43 -41.76
C GLY A 11 16.79 62.28 -40.85
N CYS A 12 16.71 62.53 -39.52
CA CYS A 12 16.73 61.47 -38.52
C CYS A 12 15.36 60.83 -38.49
N ALA A 13 15.21 59.68 -39.19
CA ALA A 13 14.08 58.80 -39.03
C ALA A 13 14.20 58.10 -37.68
N LEU A 14 13.45 58.59 -36.68
CA LEU A 14 13.20 57.89 -35.41
C LEU A 14 12.32 56.66 -35.70
N TRP A 15 12.95 55.51 -35.77
CA TRP A 15 12.28 54.20 -35.80
C TRP A 15 11.80 53.91 -34.35
N ALA A 16 10.56 54.27 -34.05
CA ALA A 16 9.87 53.84 -32.87
C ALA A 16 9.54 52.33 -33.00
N MET A 17 10.40 51.45 -32.46
CA MET A 17 10.09 50.05 -32.22
C MET A 17 9.02 49.97 -31.14
N SER A 18 7.77 49.92 -31.56
CA SER A 18 6.64 49.53 -30.70
C SER A 18 6.81 48.07 -30.33
N TRP A 19 7.42 47.79 -29.17
CA TRP A 19 7.30 46.47 -28.56
C TRP A 19 5.84 46.31 -28.12
N GLY A 20 5.06 45.68 -29.00
CA GLY A 20 3.75 45.19 -28.71
C GLY A 20 3.90 44.02 -27.70
N GLY A 21 3.98 44.34 -26.41
CA GLY A 21 3.83 43.35 -25.36
C GLY A 21 2.43 42.76 -25.49
N ALA A 22 2.31 41.54 -26.00
CA ALA A 22 1.07 40.81 -25.91
C ALA A 22 0.67 40.73 -24.45
N PRO A 23 -0.58 41.09 -24.06
CA PRO A 23 -1.00 40.96 -22.70
C PRO A 23 -0.88 39.49 -22.28
N ALA A 24 -0.02 39.18 -21.33
CA ALA A 24 0.00 37.89 -20.70
C ALA A 24 -1.39 37.67 -20.13
N ARG A 25 -2.19 36.80 -20.79
CA ARG A 25 -3.46 36.35 -20.25
C ARG A 25 -3.12 35.58 -18.97
N ALA A 26 -3.37 36.19 -17.83
CA ALA A 26 -3.40 35.48 -16.57
C ALA A 26 -4.44 34.37 -16.76
N GLN A 27 -4.02 33.09 -16.66
CA GLN A 27 -4.97 31.97 -16.62
C GLN A 27 -5.86 32.20 -15.40
N GLU A 28 -7.12 32.46 -15.63
CA GLU A 28 -8.12 32.52 -14.56
C GLU A 28 -8.14 31.13 -13.89
N VAL A 29 -7.60 31.04 -12.68
CA VAL A 29 -7.69 29.83 -11.86
C VAL A 29 -9.13 29.73 -11.38
N PRO A 30 -9.85 28.63 -11.68
CA PRO A 30 -11.22 28.48 -11.23
C PRO A 30 -11.27 28.51 -9.68
N PRO A 31 -12.37 29.04 -9.09
CA PRO A 31 -12.53 29.06 -7.64
C PRO A 31 -12.39 27.63 -7.07
N PRO A 32 -11.68 27.44 -5.95
CA PRO A 32 -11.46 26.14 -5.37
C PRO A 32 -12.78 25.54 -4.85
N VAL A 33 -13.13 24.37 -5.37
CA VAL A 33 -14.17 23.50 -4.82
C VAL A 33 -13.47 22.37 -4.07
N ILE A 34 -13.54 22.42 -2.76
CA ILE A 34 -12.74 21.55 -1.87
C ILE A 34 -13.64 20.43 -1.34
N ILE A 35 -13.13 19.21 -1.31
CA ILE A 35 -13.70 18.10 -0.55
C ILE A 35 -12.64 17.54 0.39
N ILE A 36 -13.09 16.98 1.52
CA ILE A 36 -12.23 16.46 2.58
C ILE A 36 -12.51 14.98 2.74
N VAL A 37 -11.44 14.20 2.97
CA VAL A 37 -11.52 12.76 3.14
C VAL A 37 -10.56 12.27 4.22
N ASP A 38 -11.03 11.36 5.08
CA ASP A 38 -10.21 10.62 6.04
C ASP A 38 -9.89 9.22 5.49
N VAL A 39 -8.77 9.11 4.77
CA VAL A 39 -8.33 7.83 4.19
C VAL A 39 -8.07 6.80 5.29
N GLN A 40 -7.52 7.23 6.43
CA GLN A 40 -7.26 6.31 7.54
C GLN A 40 -8.55 5.76 8.14
N GLN A 41 -9.58 6.58 8.23
CA GLN A 41 -10.90 6.12 8.67
C GLN A 41 -11.50 5.12 7.66
N ILE A 42 -11.41 5.38 6.36
CA ILE A 42 -11.87 4.45 5.33
C ILE A 42 -11.20 3.09 5.46
N LEU A 43 -9.87 3.08 5.60
CA LEU A 43 -9.09 1.84 5.73
C LEU A 43 -9.30 1.10 7.08
N ARG A 44 -9.83 1.76 8.09
CA ARG A 44 -10.19 1.11 9.37
C ARG A 44 -11.63 0.63 9.41
N ASP A 45 -12.56 1.43 8.89
CA ASP A 45 -13.99 1.29 9.18
C ASP A 45 -14.77 0.56 8.09
N SER A 46 -14.25 0.50 6.83
CA SER A 46 -14.92 -0.22 5.74
C SER A 46 -15.04 -1.73 6.01
N LEU A 47 -16.11 -2.33 5.50
CA LEU A 47 -16.37 -3.77 5.63
C LEU A 47 -15.24 -4.61 5.03
N VAL A 48 -14.72 -4.20 3.89
CA VAL A 48 -13.62 -4.90 3.22
C VAL A 48 -12.34 -4.87 4.06
N ALA A 49 -11.97 -3.74 4.67
CA ALA A 49 -10.78 -3.64 5.51
C ALA A 49 -10.92 -4.50 6.77
N LYS A 50 -12.08 -4.48 7.42
CA LYS A 50 -12.41 -5.36 8.55
C LYS A 50 -12.38 -6.85 8.16
N ASN A 51 -12.86 -7.18 6.97
CA ASN A 51 -12.81 -8.55 6.43
C ASN A 51 -11.36 -9.02 6.23
N VAL A 52 -10.51 -8.20 5.61
CA VAL A 52 -9.07 -8.48 5.44
C VAL A 52 -8.40 -8.70 6.79
N GLN A 53 -8.66 -7.82 7.77
CA GLN A 53 -8.12 -7.95 9.12
C GLN A 53 -8.58 -9.25 9.81
N THR A 54 -9.85 -9.60 9.69
CA THR A 54 -10.39 -10.85 10.24
C THR A 54 -9.73 -12.07 9.62
N GLN A 55 -9.58 -12.11 8.29
CA GLN A 55 -8.89 -13.19 7.60
C GLN A 55 -7.42 -13.30 8.04
N MET A 56 -6.73 -12.15 8.21
CA MET A 56 -5.35 -12.12 8.67
C MET A 56 -5.22 -12.72 10.07
N THR A 57 -6.07 -12.30 11.01
CA THR A 57 -6.09 -12.84 12.38
C THR A 57 -6.33 -14.34 12.37
N GLN A 58 -7.38 -14.82 11.68
CA GLN A 58 -7.70 -16.25 11.61
C GLN A 58 -6.56 -17.10 11.02
N ARG A 59 -5.86 -16.58 10.01
CA ARG A 59 -4.73 -17.30 9.41
C ARG A 59 -3.52 -17.31 10.33
N THR A 60 -3.23 -16.19 10.98
CA THR A 60 -2.13 -16.09 11.96
C THR A 60 -2.36 -17.02 13.15
N ASP A 61 -3.58 -17.06 13.69
CA ASP A 61 -3.93 -17.95 14.83
C ASP A 61 -3.78 -19.42 14.46
N ARG A 62 -4.30 -19.81 13.29
CA ARG A 62 -4.17 -21.19 12.79
C ARG A 62 -2.71 -21.56 12.61
N TYR A 63 -1.95 -20.70 11.95
CA TYR A 63 -0.54 -20.92 11.72
C TYR A 63 0.28 -21.00 13.02
N SER A 64 0.02 -20.13 13.98
CA SER A 64 0.68 -20.16 15.30
C SER A 64 0.41 -21.49 16.03
N LYS A 65 -0.80 -22.01 15.89
CA LYS A 65 -1.13 -23.33 16.44
C LYS A 65 -0.36 -24.46 15.76
N GLU A 66 -0.32 -24.47 14.43
CA GLU A 66 0.43 -25.46 13.63
C GLU A 66 1.93 -25.46 14.00
N VAL A 67 2.54 -24.28 14.12
CA VAL A 67 3.93 -24.12 14.56
C VAL A 67 4.14 -24.68 15.97
N SER A 68 3.26 -24.31 16.92
CA SER A 68 3.35 -24.81 18.30
C SER A 68 3.21 -26.33 18.40
N ASP A 69 2.32 -26.93 17.60
CA ASP A 69 2.16 -28.38 17.56
C ASP A 69 3.44 -29.07 17.06
N GLN A 70 4.09 -28.52 16.02
CA GLN A 70 5.37 -29.05 15.48
C GLN A 70 6.57 -28.84 16.40
N GLU A 71 6.66 -27.67 17.07
CA GLU A 71 7.69 -27.43 18.08
C GLU A 71 7.59 -28.44 19.24
N ASN A 72 6.35 -28.77 19.65
CA ASN A 72 6.12 -29.78 20.69
C ASN A 72 6.52 -31.19 20.22
N GLU A 73 6.27 -31.54 18.96
CA GLU A 73 6.70 -32.81 18.37
C GLU A 73 8.23 -32.90 18.29
N LEU A 74 8.89 -31.84 17.82
CA LEU A 74 10.36 -31.77 17.78
C LEU A 74 10.98 -31.92 19.20
N ARG A 75 10.39 -31.26 20.18
CA ARG A 75 10.83 -31.40 21.59
C ARG A 75 10.71 -32.82 22.09
N ARG A 76 9.59 -33.51 21.81
CA ARG A 76 9.42 -34.93 22.17
C ARG A 76 10.45 -35.82 21.47
N THR A 77 10.73 -35.54 20.19
CA THR A 77 11.76 -36.27 19.41
C THR A 77 13.14 -36.06 20.01
N GLN A 78 13.46 -34.84 20.42
CA GLN A 78 14.72 -34.54 21.09
C GLN A 78 14.88 -35.33 22.39
N ASP A 79 13.86 -35.29 23.27
CA ASP A 79 13.86 -36.03 24.54
C ASP A 79 14.01 -37.53 24.33
N GLU A 80 13.43 -38.07 23.26
CA GLU A 80 13.54 -39.47 22.91
C GLU A 80 14.94 -39.85 22.40
N LEU A 81 15.52 -39.00 21.55
CA LEU A 81 16.88 -39.18 21.07
C LEU A 81 17.91 -39.18 22.24
N GLU A 82 17.69 -38.30 23.21
CA GLU A 82 18.56 -38.26 24.41
C GLU A 82 18.45 -39.57 25.20
N ARG A 83 17.26 -40.12 25.40
CA ARG A 83 17.05 -41.42 26.08
C ARG A 83 17.63 -42.58 25.32
N GLN A 84 17.58 -42.57 23.99
CA GLN A 84 18.04 -43.63 23.11
C GLN A 84 19.55 -43.60 22.85
N ARG A 85 20.24 -42.54 23.26
CA ARG A 85 21.67 -42.32 22.99
C ARG A 85 22.59 -43.47 23.40
N THR A 86 22.25 -44.14 24.51
CA THR A 86 23.04 -45.25 25.06
C THR A 86 22.60 -46.63 24.55
N VAL A 87 21.43 -46.71 23.88
CA VAL A 87 20.81 -47.93 23.44
C VAL A 87 20.99 -48.16 21.95
N LEU A 88 21.03 -47.11 21.16
CA LEU A 88 21.17 -47.16 19.70
C LEU A 88 22.63 -47.33 19.30
N SER A 89 22.83 -48.02 18.13
CA SER A 89 24.13 -47.99 17.48
C SER A 89 24.48 -46.57 17.00
N ALA A 90 25.77 -46.24 16.91
CA ALA A 90 26.22 -44.92 16.48
C ALA A 90 25.65 -44.48 15.12
N ASP A 91 25.54 -45.39 14.16
CA ASP A 91 25.02 -45.11 12.82
C ASP A 91 23.55 -44.77 12.84
N VAL A 92 22.74 -45.50 13.60
CA VAL A 92 21.30 -45.24 13.75
C VAL A 92 21.08 -43.94 14.50
N PHE A 93 21.83 -43.66 15.56
CA PHE A 93 21.73 -42.42 16.29
C PHE A 93 22.06 -41.21 15.41
N ASN A 94 23.16 -41.27 14.65
CA ASN A 94 23.58 -40.21 13.74
C ASN A 94 22.58 -39.96 12.61
N THR A 95 21.92 -41.00 12.13
CA THR A 95 20.83 -40.84 11.12
C THR A 95 19.65 -40.12 11.70
N LYS A 96 19.18 -40.55 12.88
CA LYS A 96 18.03 -39.90 13.55
C LYS A 96 18.35 -38.41 13.93
N MET A 97 19.57 -38.12 14.33
CA MET A 97 20.01 -36.75 14.60
C MET A 97 19.99 -35.88 13.35
N ARG A 98 20.40 -36.41 12.20
CA ARG A 98 20.34 -35.69 10.93
C ARG A 98 18.87 -35.42 10.53
N ASP A 99 17.99 -36.40 10.66
CA ASP A 99 16.57 -36.22 10.38
C ASP A 99 15.92 -35.19 11.31
N PHE A 100 16.27 -35.21 12.60
CA PHE A 100 15.83 -34.20 13.55
C PHE A 100 16.31 -32.79 13.15
N GLN A 101 17.59 -32.64 12.82
CA GLN A 101 18.15 -31.37 12.40
C GLN A 101 17.48 -30.83 11.13
N GLN A 102 17.24 -31.71 10.14
CA GLN A 102 16.53 -31.34 8.91
C GLN A 102 15.09 -30.86 9.18
N ARG A 103 14.37 -31.52 10.09
CA ARG A 103 13.02 -31.10 10.48
C ARG A 103 13.02 -29.77 11.22
N TYR A 104 13.99 -29.55 12.11
CA TYR A 104 14.15 -28.30 12.83
C TYR A 104 14.43 -27.14 11.87
N ASP A 105 15.40 -27.32 10.95
CA ASP A 105 15.74 -26.31 9.95
C ASP A 105 14.55 -26.04 9.01
N ALA A 106 13.83 -27.07 8.62
CA ALA A 106 12.64 -26.94 7.76
C ALA A 106 11.53 -26.14 8.46
N LEU A 107 11.32 -26.38 9.77
CA LEU A 107 10.35 -25.60 10.56
C LEU A 107 10.74 -24.12 10.62
N ASP A 108 12.00 -23.80 10.95
CA ASP A 108 12.46 -22.41 11.03
C ASP A 108 12.31 -21.69 9.68
N HIS A 109 12.76 -22.31 8.60
CA HIS A 109 12.59 -21.75 7.25
C HIS A 109 11.09 -21.60 6.87
N GLY A 110 10.26 -22.57 7.19
CA GLY A 110 8.82 -22.52 6.96
C GLY A 110 8.15 -21.38 7.71
N VAL A 111 8.56 -21.14 8.97
CA VAL A 111 8.06 -20.02 9.79
C VAL A 111 8.37 -18.68 9.14
N GLN A 112 9.60 -18.49 8.70
CA GLN A 112 10.01 -17.24 8.05
C GLN A 112 9.28 -17.01 6.72
N ALA A 113 9.22 -18.04 5.88
CA ALA A 113 8.54 -17.98 4.59
C ALA A 113 7.04 -17.67 4.74
N THR A 114 6.37 -18.33 5.68
CA THR A 114 4.92 -18.10 5.91
C THR A 114 4.63 -16.71 6.45
N ARG A 115 5.46 -16.19 7.37
CA ARG A 115 5.32 -14.81 7.87
C ARG A 115 5.43 -13.80 6.74
N GLN A 116 6.43 -13.96 5.87
CA GLN A 116 6.61 -13.09 4.70
C GLN A 116 5.41 -13.18 3.74
N ALA A 117 4.94 -14.40 3.46
CA ALA A 117 3.81 -14.62 2.56
C ALA A 117 2.50 -14.01 3.12
N LEU A 118 2.25 -14.14 4.42
CA LEU A 118 1.09 -13.52 5.09
C LEU A 118 1.17 -11.99 5.02
N GLN A 119 2.34 -11.42 5.30
CA GLN A 119 2.53 -9.97 5.22
C GLN A 119 2.35 -9.45 3.79
N GLN A 120 2.88 -10.16 2.80
CA GLN A 120 2.71 -9.79 1.39
C GLN A 120 1.23 -9.86 0.99
N ALA A 121 0.54 -10.96 1.32
CA ALA A 121 -0.88 -11.11 1.02
C ALA A 121 -1.75 -10.03 1.66
N TYR A 122 -1.41 -9.62 2.89
CA TYR A 122 -2.07 -8.50 3.56
C TYR A 122 -1.85 -7.18 2.84
N ASN A 123 -0.60 -6.87 2.48
CA ASN A 123 -0.25 -5.64 1.77
C ASN A 123 -0.94 -5.58 0.40
N ASP A 124 -0.97 -6.68 -0.34
CA ASP A 124 -1.63 -6.76 -1.65
C ASP A 124 -3.15 -6.56 -1.53
N ALA A 125 -3.77 -7.17 -0.52
CA ALA A 125 -5.19 -7.00 -0.23
C ALA A 125 -5.51 -5.54 0.15
N MET A 126 -4.72 -4.92 1.04
CA MET A 126 -4.93 -3.53 1.45
C MET A 126 -4.66 -2.54 0.32
N THR A 127 -3.67 -2.80 -0.53
CA THR A 127 -3.41 -2.00 -1.75
C THR A 127 -4.62 -2.01 -2.67
N LYS A 128 -5.30 -3.15 -2.82
CA LYS A 128 -6.52 -3.25 -3.61
C LYS A 128 -7.67 -2.43 -3.00
N VAL A 129 -7.82 -2.47 -1.69
CA VAL A 129 -8.80 -1.65 -0.95
C VAL A 129 -8.52 -0.17 -1.16
N GLU A 130 -7.27 0.26 -0.96
CA GLU A 130 -6.83 1.64 -1.12
C GLU A 130 -7.06 2.16 -2.54
N ASN A 131 -6.64 1.41 -3.56
CA ASN A 131 -6.84 1.79 -4.96
C ASN A 131 -8.32 1.92 -5.31
N THR A 132 -9.18 1.03 -4.78
CA THR A 132 -10.63 1.13 -5.00
C THR A 132 -11.22 2.36 -4.30
N ALA A 133 -10.77 2.65 -3.08
CA ALA A 133 -11.18 3.85 -2.35
C ALA A 133 -10.74 5.14 -3.08
N LEU A 134 -9.50 5.20 -3.58
CA LEU A 134 -8.99 6.34 -4.36
C LEU A 134 -9.80 6.57 -5.64
N GLN A 135 -10.23 5.49 -6.31
CA GLN A 135 -11.09 5.61 -7.48
C GLN A 135 -12.47 6.18 -7.12
N ILE A 136 -13.07 5.73 -6.02
CA ILE A 136 -14.35 6.25 -5.52
C ILE A 136 -14.21 7.74 -5.14
N ILE A 137 -13.11 8.12 -4.51
CA ILE A 137 -12.82 9.53 -4.17
C ILE A 137 -12.73 10.38 -5.44
N ALA A 138 -12.06 9.89 -6.49
CA ALA A 138 -11.97 10.59 -7.77
C ALA A 138 -13.34 10.73 -8.45
N ASP A 139 -14.15 9.68 -8.44
CA ASP A 139 -15.52 9.69 -8.98
C ASP A 139 -16.38 10.75 -8.23
N LEU A 140 -16.33 10.75 -6.90
CA LEU A 140 -17.03 11.73 -6.06
C LEU A 140 -16.52 13.16 -6.27
N ALA A 141 -15.22 13.34 -6.46
CA ALA A 141 -14.66 14.65 -6.79
C ALA A 141 -15.21 15.18 -8.12
N ALA A 142 -15.29 14.32 -9.13
CA ALA A 142 -15.88 14.68 -10.43
C ALA A 142 -17.36 15.02 -10.31
N GLU A 143 -18.17 14.19 -9.60
CA GLU A 143 -19.60 14.43 -9.37
C GLU A 143 -19.86 15.78 -8.68
N ARG A 144 -19.03 16.12 -7.69
CA ARG A 144 -19.13 17.39 -6.94
C ARG A 144 -18.40 18.56 -7.61
N LYS A 145 -17.79 18.34 -8.77
CA LYS A 145 -16.96 19.33 -9.50
C LYS A 145 -15.84 19.88 -8.61
N ALA A 146 -15.35 19.06 -7.69
CA ALA A 146 -14.24 19.42 -6.81
C ALA A 146 -12.93 19.43 -7.60
N ASN A 147 -12.13 20.47 -7.41
CA ASN A 147 -10.81 20.62 -8.02
C ASN A 147 -9.68 20.47 -6.99
N LEU A 148 -10.04 20.22 -5.72
CA LEU A 148 -9.09 19.97 -4.64
C LEU A 148 -9.66 18.94 -3.66
N VAL A 149 -8.90 17.87 -3.42
CA VAL A 149 -9.17 16.86 -2.38
C VAL A 149 -8.12 17.01 -1.29
N VAL A 150 -8.56 17.19 -0.04
CA VAL A 150 -7.67 17.41 1.12
C VAL A 150 -7.89 16.29 2.14
N THR A 151 -6.80 15.80 2.71
CA THR A 151 -6.90 14.81 3.80
C THR A 151 -7.41 15.48 5.08
N LYS A 152 -8.29 14.82 5.81
CA LYS A 152 -8.84 15.33 7.09
C LYS A 152 -7.75 15.64 8.11
N ALA A 153 -6.65 14.88 8.10
CA ALA A 153 -5.50 15.11 8.98
C ALA A 153 -4.81 16.48 8.77
N ALA A 154 -4.96 17.09 7.59
CA ALA A 154 -4.39 18.40 7.27
C ALA A 154 -5.34 19.59 7.60
N VAL A 155 -6.54 19.31 8.14
CA VAL A 155 -7.60 20.29 8.35
C VAL A 155 -7.94 20.36 9.84
N LEU A 156 -7.87 21.56 10.41
CA LEU A 156 -8.26 21.79 11.82
C LEU A 156 -9.79 21.92 11.99
N PHE A 157 -10.46 22.47 10.99
CA PHE A 157 -11.91 22.67 11.02
C PHE A 157 -12.47 22.55 9.60
N THR A 158 -13.64 21.92 9.48
CA THR A 158 -14.36 21.80 8.21
C THR A 158 -15.84 22.09 8.40
N ALA A 159 -16.45 22.72 7.39
CA ALA A 159 -17.88 22.91 7.35
C ALA A 159 -18.59 21.59 7.03
N GLN A 160 -19.81 21.46 7.52
CA GLN A 160 -20.66 20.31 7.25
C GLN A 160 -20.89 20.16 5.73
N GLY A 161 -20.76 18.91 5.21
CA GLY A 161 -20.97 18.61 3.79
C GLY A 161 -19.70 18.62 2.93
N LEU A 162 -18.55 19.07 3.43
CA LEU A 162 -17.27 18.96 2.72
C LEU A 162 -16.60 17.62 2.95
N ASP A 163 -16.84 16.95 4.07
CA ASP A 163 -16.30 15.64 4.41
C ASP A 163 -17.11 14.53 3.71
N ILE A 164 -16.45 13.83 2.80
CA ILE A 164 -17.05 12.74 2.01
C ILE A 164 -16.70 11.35 2.54
N THR A 165 -16.03 11.24 3.68
CA THR A 165 -15.48 9.99 4.22
C THR A 165 -16.53 8.89 4.33
N GLN A 166 -17.71 9.20 4.89
CA GLN A 166 -18.76 8.20 5.07
C GLN A 166 -19.38 7.76 3.74
N GLU A 167 -19.48 8.65 2.77
CA GLU A 167 -19.96 8.32 1.44
C GLU A 167 -19.00 7.40 0.69
N VAL A 168 -17.67 7.66 0.85
CA VAL A 168 -16.64 6.78 0.29
C VAL A 168 -16.72 5.39 0.93
N ILE A 169 -16.88 5.28 2.26
CA ILE A 169 -17.03 3.99 2.96
C ILE A 169 -18.25 3.24 2.42
N HIS A 170 -19.39 3.89 2.32
CA HIS A 170 -20.61 3.26 1.82
C HIS A 170 -20.44 2.72 0.39
N ARG A 171 -19.91 3.52 -0.53
CA ARG A 171 -19.65 3.09 -1.92
C ARG A 171 -18.59 2.01 -2.01
N LEU A 172 -17.58 2.04 -1.12
CA LEU A 172 -16.56 1.01 -1.06
C LEU A 172 -17.15 -0.33 -0.60
N ASP A 173 -17.99 -0.32 0.41
CA ASP A 173 -18.67 -1.50 0.94
C ASP A 173 -19.63 -2.14 -0.10
N GLU A 174 -20.25 -1.32 -0.95
CA GLU A 174 -21.05 -1.81 -2.07
C GLU A 174 -20.20 -2.37 -3.23
N LYS A 175 -19.13 -1.65 -3.61
CA LYS A 175 -18.32 -1.97 -4.79
C LYS A 175 -17.33 -3.11 -4.53
N LEU A 176 -16.84 -3.22 -3.28
CA LEU A 176 -15.83 -4.21 -2.88
C LEU A 176 -16.15 -4.75 -1.47
N PRO A 177 -17.16 -5.61 -1.31
CA PRO A 177 -17.57 -6.11 0.01
C PRO A 177 -16.53 -7.00 0.68
N SER A 178 -15.66 -7.65 -0.09
CA SER A 178 -14.58 -8.50 0.44
C SER A 178 -13.42 -8.63 -0.53
N VAL A 179 -12.23 -8.89 0.02
CA VAL A 179 -11.03 -9.29 -0.73
C VAL A 179 -10.45 -10.52 -0.05
N GLN A 180 -10.10 -11.54 -0.85
CA GLN A 180 -9.46 -12.74 -0.33
C GLN A 180 -7.96 -12.52 -0.13
N LEU A 181 -7.43 -12.96 1.01
CA LEU A 181 -5.99 -13.04 1.25
C LEU A 181 -5.41 -14.19 0.42
N ALA A 182 -4.72 -13.85 -0.67
CA ALA A 182 -4.06 -14.82 -1.54
C ALA A 182 -2.70 -15.24 -0.94
N VAL A 183 -2.71 -16.13 0.04
CA VAL A 183 -1.48 -16.72 0.58
C VAL A 183 -1.12 -17.93 -0.28
N PRO A 184 0.10 -18.00 -0.85
CA PRO A 184 0.56 -19.16 -1.60
C PRO A 184 0.46 -20.43 -0.74
N GLN A 185 -0.06 -21.52 -1.31
CA GLN A 185 -0.20 -22.80 -0.59
C GLN A 185 1.15 -23.38 -0.18
N ASP A 186 2.21 -23.02 -0.90
CA ASP A 186 3.58 -23.49 -0.64
C ASP A 186 4.26 -22.78 0.54
N ALA A 187 3.70 -21.67 1.01
CA ALA A 187 4.24 -20.94 2.15
C ALA A 187 4.26 -21.79 3.45
N GLY A 188 3.40 -22.82 3.55
CA GLY A 188 3.37 -23.79 4.65
C GLY A 188 3.89 -25.17 4.29
N ALA A 189 4.41 -25.39 3.07
CA ALA A 189 4.77 -26.74 2.61
C ALA A 189 5.95 -27.37 3.39
N GLY A 190 6.74 -26.56 4.10
CA GLY A 190 7.75 -27.07 5.04
C GLY A 190 7.15 -27.69 6.30
N LEU A 191 5.89 -27.40 6.61
CA LEU A 191 5.21 -27.81 7.83
C LEU A 191 4.46 -29.14 7.67
N ASN A 192 4.15 -29.56 6.44
CA ASN A 192 3.30 -30.73 6.16
C ASN A 192 4.06 -31.90 5.52
N LYS A 193 5.38 -31.98 5.63
CA LYS A 193 6.11 -33.15 5.14
C LYS A 193 6.25 -34.17 6.28
N PRO A 194 5.64 -35.37 6.15
CA PRO A 194 5.74 -36.43 7.15
C PRO A 194 7.18 -36.94 7.33
#